data_d06a730b7b745bcee06327e811ce1a89
#
_entry.id   d06a730b7b745bcee06327e811ce1a89
#
_cell.length_a   1.000
_cell.length_b   1.000
_cell.length_c   1.000
_cell.angle_alpha   90.00
_cell.angle_beta   90.00
_cell.angle_gamma   90.00
#
_symmetry.space_group_name_H-M   'P 1'
#
loop_
_entity.id
_entity.type
_entity.pdbx_description
1 polymer ?
#
loop_
_entity_poly.entity_id
_entity_poly.type
_entity_poly.pdbx_seq_one_letter_code
_entity_poly.pdbx_strand_id
1 'polypeptide(L)'
;MNQIRSEHLENHTNKTYQERMNQTASSKFRAIAKHLGENVKLLDFGSGFSPEFIKQVTQTRTHYVAYDVSQIVQSQLQENNIDFITKEQLENAEDEFDIIYMSSVFHELMSYLSRPERTKKFAMLDRALKPDGTIIIRDWGPGETSSLVTSIEVASEDVNDEVYTWIKALVKNSVISMPNIVCDDNDNPIVPYTYKANNQTIYEIMFHAVWGLDSLERESKESYVIVDHLIHKWICAPHGYKITQSQNEFDETYLPHLQKYFKIDNIPWPTKVIYELKKKS
;
A
#
# COMPACT_ATOMS: atom_id res chain seq x y z
N MET A 1 -10.04 -5.46 18.44
CA MET A 1 -9.28 -5.12 17.22
C MET A 1 -9.70 -5.94 15.99
N ASN A 2 -9.92 -7.26 16.11
CA ASN A 2 -10.34 -8.11 14.97
C ASN A 2 -11.74 -7.78 14.41
N GLN A 3 -12.68 -7.31 15.23
CA GLN A 3 -14.06 -7.07 14.81
C GLN A 3 -14.20 -5.80 13.93
N ILE A 4 -13.50 -4.72 14.29
CA ILE A 4 -13.50 -3.47 13.51
C ILE A 4 -12.88 -3.70 12.13
N ARG A 5 -11.86 -4.56 12.04
CA ARG A 5 -11.16 -4.87 10.79
C ARG A 5 -11.99 -5.75 9.85
N SER A 6 -12.78 -6.70 10.40
CA SER A 6 -13.68 -7.54 9.58
C SER A 6 -14.85 -6.74 9.01
N GLU A 7 -15.47 -5.88 9.80
CA GLU A 7 -16.60 -5.03 9.35
C GLU A 7 -16.17 -4.02 8.28
N HIS A 8 -14.94 -3.48 8.37
CA HIS A 8 -14.40 -2.56 7.35
C HIS A 8 -14.03 -3.28 6.04
N LEU A 9 -13.52 -4.52 6.11
CA LEU A 9 -13.20 -5.33 4.93
C LEU A 9 -14.47 -5.87 4.24
N GLU A 10 -15.55 -6.08 4.98
CA GLU A 10 -16.84 -6.51 4.43
C GLU A 10 -17.49 -5.47 3.50
N ASN A 11 -17.23 -4.19 3.72
CA ASN A 11 -17.68 -3.12 2.83
C ASN A 11 -16.92 -3.06 1.48
N HIS A 12 -15.86 -3.84 1.31
CA HIS A 12 -15.12 -3.96 0.04
C HIS A 12 -15.74 -4.90 -1.00
N THR A 13 -16.92 -5.46 -0.75
CA THR A 13 -17.68 -6.24 -1.76
C THR A 13 -18.20 -5.40 -2.91
N ASN A 14 -17.95 -4.10 -2.87
CA ASN A 14 -18.41 -3.18 -3.89
C ASN A 14 -17.69 -3.45 -5.23
N LYS A 15 -18.47 -3.55 -6.31
CA LYS A 15 -18.02 -3.67 -7.71
C LYS A 15 -16.87 -2.71 -8.04
N THR A 16 -16.89 -1.50 -7.49
CA THR A 16 -15.84 -0.48 -7.60
C THR A 16 -14.49 -0.95 -7.04
N TYR A 17 -14.46 -1.70 -5.95
CA TYR A 17 -13.21 -2.24 -5.39
C TYR A 17 -12.59 -3.31 -6.29
N GLN A 18 -13.40 -4.24 -6.79
CA GLN A 18 -12.93 -5.28 -7.73
C GLN A 18 -12.43 -4.67 -9.04
N GLU A 19 -13.12 -3.66 -9.56
CA GLU A 19 -12.70 -2.93 -10.76
C GLU A 19 -11.31 -2.27 -10.54
N ARG A 20 -11.09 -1.61 -9.40
CA ARG A 20 -9.79 -1.03 -9.04
C ARG A 20 -8.70 -2.09 -8.87
N MET A 21 -9.01 -3.22 -8.23
CA MET A 21 -8.07 -4.34 -8.08
C MET A 21 -7.65 -4.90 -9.44
N ASN A 22 -8.58 -5.02 -10.40
CA ASN A 22 -8.30 -5.47 -11.76
C ASN A 22 -7.51 -4.42 -12.56
N GLN A 23 -7.78 -3.13 -12.41
CA GLN A 23 -7.02 -2.06 -13.07
C GLN A 23 -5.53 -2.11 -12.69
N THR A 24 -5.21 -2.48 -11.45
CA THR A 24 -3.82 -2.59 -10.98
C THR A 24 -3.17 -3.95 -11.24
N ALA A 25 -3.91 -4.94 -11.79
CA ALA A 25 -3.42 -6.31 -11.99
C ALA A 25 -2.13 -6.39 -12.81
N SER A 26 -2.10 -5.69 -13.96
CA SER A 26 -0.91 -5.68 -14.84
C SER A 26 0.31 -5.03 -14.17
N SER A 27 0.11 -4.01 -13.36
CA SER A 27 1.20 -3.35 -12.62
C SER A 27 1.70 -4.25 -11.48
N LYS A 28 0.81 -4.91 -10.74
CA LYS A 28 1.17 -5.92 -9.74
C LYS A 28 1.97 -7.06 -10.36
N PHE A 29 1.53 -7.56 -11.52
CA PHE A 29 2.21 -8.63 -12.23
C PHE A 29 3.61 -8.21 -12.67
N ARG A 30 3.78 -7.04 -13.29
CA ARG A 30 5.10 -6.54 -13.71
C ARG A 30 6.11 -6.47 -12.56
N ALA A 31 5.64 -6.14 -11.36
CA ALA A 31 6.51 -6.06 -10.18
C ALA A 31 7.19 -7.39 -9.82
N ILE A 32 6.58 -8.52 -10.17
CA ILE A 32 7.06 -9.86 -9.80
C ILE A 32 7.42 -10.74 -11.01
N ALA A 33 7.06 -10.35 -12.22
CA ALA A 33 7.13 -11.19 -13.43
C ALA A 33 8.47 -11.89 -13.65
N LYS A 34 9.59 -11.22 -13.37
CA LYS A 34 10.94 -11.77 -13.54
C LYS A 34 11.29 -12.91 -12.57
N HIS A 35 10.50 -13.08 -11.51
CA HIS A 35 10.71 -14.11 -10.49
C HIS A 35 9.77 -15.30 -10.66
N LEU A 36 8.78 -15.21 -11.56
CA LEU A 36 7.78 -16.24 -11.78
C LEU A 36 8.28 -17.31 -12.74
N GLY A 37 7.73 -18.51 -12.62
CA GLY A 37 8.06 -19.62 -13.52
C GLY A 37 7.65 -20.98 -12.96
N GLU A 38 7.95 -22.02 -13.73
CA GLU A 38 7.72 -23.40 -13.34
C GLU A 38 8.54 -23.74 -12.07
N ASN A 39 7.94 -24.45 -11.13
CA ASN A 39 8.50 -24.82 -9.83
C ASN A 39 8.68 -23.66 -8.83
N VAL A 40 8.18 -22.47 -9.12
CA VAL A 40 8.14 -21.36 -8.19
C VAL A 40 6.84 -21.40 -7.39
N LYS A 41 6.91 -21.35 -6.06
CA LYS A 41 5.75 -21.21 -5.15
C LYS A 41 5.69 -19.80 -4.61
N LEU A 42 4.62 -19.09 -4.95
CA LEU A 42 4.35 -17.70 -4.57
C LEU A 42 3.30 -17.64 -3.48
N LEU A 43 3.60 -16.96 -2.38
CA LEU A 43 2.60 -16.49 -1.42
C LEU A 43 2.23 -15.03 -1.74
N ASP A 44 0.98 -14.80 -2.11
CA ASP A 44 0.41 -13.45 -2.22
C ASP A 44 -0.23 -13.08 -0.88
N PHE A 45 0.50 -12.30 -0.08
CA PHE A 45 0.15 -11.97 1.30
C PHE A 45 -0.70 -10.70 1.37
N GLY A 46 -1.96 -10.82 1.80
CA GLY A 46 -2.97 -9.77 1.69
C GLY A 46 -3.45 -9.63 0.25
N SER A 47 -3.78 -10.79 -0.34
CA SER A 47 -4.02 -10.92 -1.78
C SER A 47 -5.20 -10.09 -2.30
N GLY A 48 -6.22 -9.85 -1.46
CA GLY A 48 -7.52 -9.50 -1.95
C GLY A 48 -8.02 -10.56 -2.94
N PHE A 49 -8.96 -10.18 -3.81
CA PHE A 49 -9.38 -11.05 -4.92
C PHE A 49 -9.26 -10.30 -6.24
N SER A 50 -8.26 -10.64 -7.05
CA SER A 50 -8.02 -10.08 -8.38
C SER A 50 -7.86 -11.20 -9.40
N PRO A 51 -8.96 -11.66 -10.04
CA PRO A 51 -8.93 -12.74 -11.01
C PRO A 51 -7.92 -12.54 -12.13
N GLU A 52 -7.79 -11.30 -12.63
CA GLU A 52 -6.86 -10.99 -13.71
C GLU A 52 -5.39 -11.13 -13.29
N PHE A 53 -5.04 -10.68 -12.07
CA PHE A 53 -3.69 -10.89 -11.54
C PHE A 53 -3.38 -12.37 -11.32
N ILE A 54 -4.31 -13.12 -10.71
CA ILE A 54 -4.17 -14.55 -10.47
C ILE A 54 -3.95 -15.29 -11.79
N LYS A 55 -4.75 -14.98 -12.82
CA LYS A 55 -4.62 -15.54 -14.17
C LYS A 55 -3.24 -15.27 -14.77
N GLN A 56 -2.75 -14.03 -14.70
CA GLN A 56 -1.43 -13.68 -15.23
C GLN A 56 -0.32 -14.46 -14.54
N VAL A 57 -0.39 -14.62 -13.21
CA VAL A 57 0.59 -15.41 -12.43
C VAL A 57 0.55 -16.89 -12.81
N THR A 58 -0.66 -17.48 -12.82
CA THR A 58 -0.81 -18.93 -13.11
C THR A 58 -0.44 -19.30 -14.53
N GLN A 59 -0.57 -18.38 -15.49
CA GLN A 59 -0.11 -18.58 -16.88
C GLN A 59 1.41 -18.77 -16.98
N THR A 60 2.19 -18.32 -15.99
CA THR A 60 3.63 -18.58 -15.90
C THR A 60 3.98 -19.97 -15.35
N ARG A 61 3.00 -20.80 -15.03
CA ARG A 61 3.12 -22.08 -14.31
C ARG A 61 3.64 -21.95 -12.88
N THR A 62 3.55 -20.75 -12.29
CA THR A 62 3.84 -20.51 -10.88
C THR A 62 2.72 -21.09 -10.03
N HIS A 63 3.08 -21.80 -8.97
CA HIS A 63 2.11 -22.25 -7.95
C HIS A 63 1.72 -21.05 -7.08
N TYR A 64 0.58 -20.45 -7.40
CA TYR A 64 0.02 -19.32 -6.67
C TYR A 64 -0.73 -19.77 -5.44
N VAL A 65 -0.41 -19.18 -4.28
CA VAL A 65 -1.11 -19.40 -3.01
C VAL A 65 -1.48 -18.03 -2.43
N ALA A 66 -2.75 -17.82 -2.17
CA ALA A 66 -3.25 -16.59 -1.56
C ALA A 66 -3.28 -16.66 -0.04
N TYR A 67 -3.09 -15.55 0.63
CA TYR A 67 -3.42 -15.34 2.03
C TYR A 67 -4.15 -14.02 2.21
N ASP A 68 -5.30 -14.06 2.83
CA ASP A 68 -6.05 -12.87 3.23
C ASP A 68 -6.75 -13.09 4.58
N VAL A 69 -6.95 -12.01 5.33
CA VAL A 69 -7.67 -12.06 6.63
C VAL A 69 -9.19 -11.90 6.46
N SER A 70 -9.63 -11.41 5.29
CA SER A 70 -11.04 -11.23 4.96
C SER A 70 -11.72 -12.55 4.64
N GLN A 71 -12.78 -12.87 5.36
CA GLN A 71 -13.59 -14.07 5.08
C GLN A 71 -14.26 -14.00 3.71
N ILE A 72 -14.61 -12.79 3.25
CA ILE A 72 -15.20 -12.59 1.92
C ILE A 72 -14.18 -12.96 0.84
N VAL A 73 -12.94 -12.48 0.97
CA VAL A 73 -11.86 -12.83 0.04
C VAL A 73 -11.61 -14.35 0.05
N GLN A 74 -11.55 -14.97 1.23
CA GLN A 74 -11.38 -16.42 1.35
C GLN A 74 -12.52 -17.19 0.66
N SER A 75 -13.78 -16.75 0.83
CA SER A 75 -14.92 -17.36 0.13
C SER A 75 -14.80 -17.22 -1.40
N GLN A 76 -14.42 -16.03 -1.88
CA GLN A 76 -14.21 -15.82 -3.32
C GLN A 76 -13.08 -16.69 -3.88
N LEU A 77 -11.97 -16.82 -3.16
CA LEU A 77 -10.87 -17.71 -3.55
C LEU A 77 -11.34 -19.17 -3.63
N GLN A 78 -12.09 -19.63 -2.63
CA GLN A 78 -12.64 -21.00 -2.58
C GLN A 78 -13.62 -21.25 -3.72
N GLU A 79 -14.57 -20.35 -3.97
CA GLU A 79 -15.56 -20.47 -5.05
C GLU A 79 -14.90 -20.53 -6.44
N ASN A 80 -13.73 -19.92 -6.60
CA ASN A 80 -12.97 -19.91 -7.85
C ASN A 80 -11.88 -20.99 -7.91
N ASN A 81 -11.82 -21.92 -6.95
CA ASN A 81 -10.81 -22.98 -6.85
C ASN A 81 -9.36 -22.45 -6.87
N ILE A 82 -9.13 -21.33 -6.20
CA ILE A 82 -7.81 -20.74 -6.02
C ILE A 82 -7.22 -21.26 -4.72
N ASP A 83 -5.97 -21.73 -4.79
CA ASP A 83 -5.26 -22.19 -3.58
C ASP A 83 -5.06 -21.01 -2.62
N PHE A 84 -5.43 -21.22 -1.36
CA PHE A 84 -5.19 -20.27 -0.29
C PHE A 84 -4.77 -20.96 1.00
N ILE A 85 -4.01 -20.25 1.81
CA ILE A 85 -3.49 -20.73 3.09
C ILE A 85 -4.20 -20.02 4.24
N THR A 86 -4.64 -20.77 5.25
CA THR A 86 -5.23 -20.20 6.47
C THR A 86 -4.15 -19.57 7.36
N LYS A 87 -4.58 -18.77 8.34
CA LYS A 87 -3.66 -18.20 9.33
C LYS A 87 -2.88 -19.29 10.07
N GLU A 88 -3.55 -20.36 10.49
CA GLU A 88 -2.92 -21.47 11.21
C GLU A 88 -1.90 -22.21 10.34
N GLN A 89 -2.24 -22.48 9.08
CA GLN A 89 -1.32 -23.10 8.14
C GLN A 89 -0.10 -22.22 7.90
N LEU A 90 -0.28 -20.89 7.71
CA LEU A 90 0.83 -19.96 7.53
C LEU A 90 1.69 -19.81 8.79
N GLU A 91 1.09 -19.86 9.99
CA GLU A 91 1.82 -19.87 11.26
C GLU A 91 2.69 -21.12 11.46
N ASN A 92 2.39 -22.21 10.76
CA ASN A 92 3.15 -23.46 10.80
C ASN A 92 4.00 -23.71 9.54
N ALA A 93 3.93 -22.84 8.53
CA ALA A 93 4.74 -22.95 7.32
C ALA A 93 6.23 -22.72 7.61
N GLU A 94 7.09 -23.56 7.02
CA GLU A 94 8.55 -23.49 7.15
C GLU A 94 9.18 -23.80 5.79
N ASP A 95 10.06 -22.91 5.31
CA ASP A 95 10.79 -23.04 4.04
C ASP A 95 9.88 -23.45 2.84
N GLU A 96 8.69 -22.90 2.81
CA GLU A 96 7.65 -23.33 1.87
C GLU A 96 7.59 -22.52 0.58
N PHE A 97 7.82 -21.20 0.68
CA PHE A 97 7.63 -20.27 -0.43
C PHE A 97 8.94 -19.78 -1.03
N ASP A 98 9.01 -19.74 -2.36
CA ASP A 98 10.13 -19.13 -3.09
C ASP A 98 10.01 -17.61 -3.10
N ILE A 99 8.75 -17.12 -3.10
CA ILE A 99 8.43 -15.69 -3.12
C ILE A 99 7.32 -15.41 -2.11
N ILE A 100 7.50 -14.35 -1.33
CA ILE A 100 6.41 -13.71 -0.59
C ILE A 100 6.19 -12.32 -1.19
N TYR A 101 5.00 -12.11 -1.74
CA TYR A 101 4.59 -10.85 -2.34
C TYR A 101 3.60 -10.11 -1.44
N MET A 102 3.85 -8.84 -1.18
CA MET A 102 2.98 -7.94 -0.44
C MET A 102 2.68 -6.73 -1.32
N SER A 103 1.45 -6.62 -1.82
CA SER A 103 1.05 -5.48 -2.66
C SER A 103 -0.02 -4.65 -1.96
N SER A 104 0.32 -3.42 -1.58
CA SER A 104 -0.56 -2.50 -0.83
C SER A 104 -1.05 -3.08 0.51
N VAL A 105 -0.15 -3.70 1.26
CA VAL A 105 -0.42 -4.36 2.55
C VAL A 105 0.58 -3.94 3.63
N PHE A 106 1.81 -3.62 3.25
CA PHE A 106 2.84 -3.28 4.24
C PHE A 106 2.46 -2.02 5.05
N HIS A 107 1.89 -1.00 4.39
CA HIS A 107 1.40 0.20 5.06
C HIS A 107 0.29 -0.11 6.08
N GLU A 108 -0.62 -1.05 5.79
CA GLU A 108 -1.63 -1.50 6.76
C GLU A 108 -0.99 -2.19 7.97
N LEU A 109 0.01 -3.06 7.75
CA LEU A 109 0.74 -3.69 8.85
C LEU A 109 1.42 -2.64 9.75
N MET A 110 1.94 -1.56 9.13
CA MET A 110 2.55 -0.46 9.87
C MET A 110 1.53 0.41 10.61
N SER A 111 0.34 0.60 10.06
CA SER A 111 -0.69 1.47 10.63
C SER A 111 -1.50 0.78 11.74
N TYR A 112 -1.84 -0.50 11.56
CA TYR A 112 -2.79 -1.19 12.45
C TYR A 112 -2.16 -2.13 13.48
N LEU A 113 -0.96 -2.64 13.23
CA LEU A 113 -0.35 -3.59 14.17
C LEU A 113 0.52 -2.86 15.20
N SER A 114 0.44 -3.30 16.44
CA SER A 114 1.40 -2.92 17.48
C SER A 114 2.80 -3.49 17.16
N ARG A 115 3.83 -2.93 17.82
CA ARG A 115 5.21 -3.40 17.62
C ARG A 115 5.39 -4.91 17.84
N PRO A 116 4.87 -5.54 18.92
CA PRO A 116 4.97 -6.99 19.09
C PRO A 116 4.27 -7.79 17.98
N GLU A 117 3.10 -7.33 17.54
CA GLU A 117 2.35 -7.99 16.46
C GLU A 117 3.11 -7.94 15.14
N ARG A 118 3.71 -6.79 14.79
CA ARG A 118 4.57 -6.65 13.60
C ARG A 118 5.76 -7.61 13.66
N THR A 119 6.48 -7.63 14.79
CA THR A 119 7.61 -8.55 14.98
C THR A 119 7.19 -10.00 14.79
N LYS A 120 6.08 -10.43 15.41
CA LYS A 120 5.54 -11.79 15.24
C LYS A 120 5.18 -12.07 13.78
N LYS A 121 4.56 -11.09 13.09
CA LYS A 121 4.13 -11.26 11.70
C LYS A 121 5.33 -11.43 10.76
N PHE A 122 6.36 -10.58 10.88
CA PHE A 122 7.55 -10.70 10.03
C PHE A 122 8.39 -11.94 10.36
N ALA A 123 8.47 -12.37 11.61
CA ALA A 123 9.11 -13.63 11.96
C ALA A 123 8.37 -14.85 11.37
N MET A 124 7.06 -14.79 11.29
CA MET A 124 6.24 -15.82 10.62
C MET A 124 6.53 -15.87 9.11
N LEU A 125 6.57 -14.72 8.44
CA LEU A 125 6.88 -14.65 7.01
C LEU A 125 8.32 -15.09 6.71
N ASP A 126 9.28 -14.70 7.57
CA ASP A 126 10.67 -15.12 7.47
C ASP A 126 10.84 -16.65 7.55
N ARG A 127 10.11 -17.30 8.45
CA ARG A 127 10.14 -18.77 8.59
C ARG A 127 9.48 -19.47 7.40
N ALA A 128 8.39 -18.91 6.87
CA ALA A 128 7.66 -19.50 5.74
C ALA A 128 8.43 -19.36 4.40
N LEU A 129 9.36 -18.41 4.30
CA LEU A 129 10.17 -18.19 3.12
C LEU A 129 11.38 -19.14 3.09
N LYS A 130 11.65 -19.76 1.95
CA LYS A 130 12.86 -20.56 1.72
C LYS A 130 14.14 -19.74 1.96
N PRO A 131 15.28 -20.38 2.30
CA PRO A 131 16.54 -19.68 2.60
C PRO A 131 17.03 -18.76 1.47
N ASP A 132 16.82 -19.13 0.22
CA ASP A 132 17.16 -18.36 -0.99
C ASP A 132 15.97 -17.59 -1.59
N GLY A 133 14.85 -17.61 -0.91
CA GLY A 133 13.62 -16.95 -1.33
C GLY A 133 13.73 -15.41 -1.35
N THR A 134 12.71 -14.79 -1.94
CA THR A 134 12.64 -13.34 -2.10
C THR A 134 11.36 -12.78 -1.51
N ILE A 135 11.46 -11.72 -0.70
CA ILE A 135 10.29 -10.91 -0.32
C ILE A 135 10.21 -9.74 -1.31
N ILE A 136 9.02 -9.54 -1.87
CA ILE A 136 8.74 -8.41 -2.76
C ILE A 136 7.62 -7.59 -2.13
N ILE A 137 7.90 -6.31 -1.87
CA ILE A 137 6.92 -5.37 -1.31
C ILE A 137 6.66 -4.31 -2.37
N ARG A 138 5.41 -4.19 -2.82
CA ARG A 138 4.94 -3.12 -3.68
C ARG A 138 3.90 -2.31 -2.91
N ASP A 139 4.25 -1.11 -2.49
CA ASP A 139 3.38 -0.33 -1.63
C ASP A 139 3.47 1.17 -1.90
N TRP A 140 2.61 1.94 -1.25
CA TRP A 140 2.63 3.38 -1.29
C TRP A 140 3.99 3.91 -0.83
N GLY A 141 4.41 5.02 -1.40
CA GLY A 141 5.60 5.69 -0.92
C GLY A 141 6.20 6.64 -1.95
N PRO A 142 6.67 7.79 -1.52
CA PRO A 142 7.31 8.77 -2.40
C PRO A 142 8.73 8.37 -2.80
N GLY A 143 9.18 7.15 -2.45
CA GLY A 143 10.58 6.76 -2.61
C GLY A 143 11.47 7.49 -1.60
N GLU A 144 12.61 8.01 -2.05
CA GLU A 144 13.45 8.86 -1.19
C GLU A 144 12.70 10.13 -0.79
N THR A 145 12.49 10.30 0.52
CA THR A 145 11.83 11.48 1.06
C THR A 145 12.85 12.55 1.38
N SER A 146 12.76 13.68 0.69
CA SER A 146 13.48 14.88 1.09
C SER A 146 12.68 15.61 2.18
N SER A 147 13.40 16.23 3.12
CA SER A 147 12.81 17.18 4.07
C SER A 147 12.44 18.52 3.39
N LEU A 148 12.51 18.59 2.06
CA LEU A 148 12.18 19.79 1.30
C LEU A 148 10.73 20.17 1.53
N VAL A 149 10.53 21.44 1.76
CA VAL A 149 9.21 22.05 1.88
C VAL A 149 8.69 22.31 0.47
N THR A 150 7.50 21.82 0.20
CA THR A 150 6.81 22.05 -1.07
C THR A 150 5.40 22.58 -0.82
N SER A 151 4.72 22.96 -1.88
CA SER A 151 3.36 23.44 -1.81
C SER A 151 2.49 22.72 -2.83
N ILE A 152 1.21 22.60 -2.52
CA ILE A 152 0.17 22.07 -3.41
C ILE A 152 -1.03 23.01 -3.40
N GLU A 153 -1.47 23.41 -4.59
CA GLU A 153 -2.65 24.26 -4.76
C GLU A 153 -3.88 23.39 -5.02
N VAL A 154 -4.98 23.69 -4.33
CA VAL A 154 -6.28 23.03 -4.55
C VAL A 154 -6.84 23.47 -5.91
N ALA A 155 -7.48 22.55 -6.62
CA ALA A 155 -7.92 22.74 -8.00
C ALA A 155 -8.96 23.86 -8.15
N SER A 156 -9.92 23.93 -7.20
CA SER A 156 -10.97 24.95 -7.19
C SER A 156 -11.46 25.22 -5.76
N GLU A 157 -12.23 26.29 -5.59
CA GLU A 157 -12.86 26.62 -4.31
C GLU A 157 -13.84 25.54 -3.86
N ASP A 158 -14.56 24.92 -4.77
CA ASP A 158 -15.59 23.91 -4.49
C ASP A 158 -15.05 22.66 -3.78
N VAL A 159 -13.75 22.35 -3.93
CA VAL A 159 -13.13 21.18 -3.31
C VAL A 159 -12.27 21.50 -2.07
N ASN A 160 -12.15 22.78 -1.69
CA ASN A 160 -11.36 23.19 -0.52
C ASN A 160 -11.81 22.50 0.76
N ASP A 161 -13.12 22.45 1.01
CA ASP A 161 -13.67 21.88 2.25
C ASP A 161 -13.43 20.38 2.32
N GLU A 162 -13.49 19.68 1.17
CA GLU A 162 -13.20 18.24 1.10
C GLU A 162 -11.72 17.98 1.43
N VAL A 163 -10.80 18.70 0.79
CA VAL A 163 -9.36 18.56 1.05
C VAL A 163 -9.02 18.93 2.51
N TYR A 164 -9.60 20.00 3.02
CA TYR A 164 -9.37 20.41 4.41
C TYR A 164 -9.95 19.40 5.41
N THR A 165 -11.04 18.74 5.07
CA THR A 165 -11.61 17.66 5.89
C THR A 165 -10.67 16.46 5.96
N TRP A 166 -10.04 16.08 4.84
CA TRP A 166 -8.97 15.09 4.83
C TRP A 166 -7.80 15.48 5.72
N ILE A 167 -7.29 16.72 5.57
CA ILE A 167 -6.18 17.21 6.40
C ILE A 167 -6.51 17.11 7.88
N LYS A 168 -7.70 17.56 8.31
CA LYS A 168 -8.13 17.47 9.71
C LYS A 168 -8.17 16.03 10.21
N ALA A 169 -8.65 15.09 9.41
CA ALA A 169 -8.70 13.69 9.77
C ALA A 169 -7.31 13.05 9.90
N LEU A 170 -6.41 13.34 8.97
CA LEU A 170 -5.01 12.86 8.99
C LEU A 170 -4.25 13.41 10.20
N VAL A 171 -4.43 14.69 10.52
CA VAL A 171 -3.84 15.33 11.73
C VAL A 171 -4.39 14.70 13.00
N LYS A 172 -5.72 14.52 13.09
CA LYS A 172 -6.39 13.87 14.25
C LYS A 172 -5.85 12.46 14.50
N ASN A 173 -5.56 11.72 13.45
CA ASN A 173 -5.03 10.36 13.53
C ASN A 173 -3.49 10.32 13.60
N SER A 174 -2.82 11.47 13.70
CA SER A 174 -1.36 11.58 13.80
C SER A 174 -0.60 11.01 12.59
N VAL A 175 -1.23 10.97 11.42
CA VAL A 175 -0.60 10.57 10.15
C VAL A 175 0.29 11.71 9.65
N ILE A 176 -0.19 12.96 9.73
CA ILE A 176 0.56 14.16 9.35
C ILE A 176 0.52 15.21 10.47
N SER A 177 1.43 16.19 10.38
CA SER A 177 1.29 17.46 11.09
C SER A 177 0.46 18.43 10.26
N MET A 178 -0.21 19.40 10.92
CA MET A 178 -0.98 20.42 10.22
C MET A 178 -0.09 21.19 9.24
N PRO A 179 -0.41 21.21 7.93
CA PRO A 179 0.31 22.03 6.96
C PRO A 179 0.00 23.52 7.15
N ASN A 180 0.90 24.37 6.68
CA ASN A 180 0.64 25.80 6.61
C ASN A 180 -0.28 26.09 5.42
N ILE A 181 -1.26 26.98 5.63
CA ILE A 181 -2.05 27.56 4.55
C ILE A 181 -1.34 28.85 4.10
N VAL A 182 -1.17 29.02 2.79
CA VAL A 182 -0.59 30.27 2.24
C VAL A 182 -1.64 31.36 2.37
N CYS A 183 -1.25 32.49 2.96
CA CYS A 183 -2.10 33.66 3.18
C CYS A 183 -1.64 34.85 2.35
N ASP A 184 -2.52 35.84 2.17
CA ASP A 184 -2.22 37.14 1.63
C ASP A 184 -1.48 38.02 2.66
N ASP A 185 -1.17 39.28 2.29
CA ASP A 185 -0.46 40.24 3.15
C ASP A 185 -1.26 40.68 4.40
N ASN A 186 -2.54 40.29 4.49
CA ASN A 186 -3.43 40.56 5.62
C ASN A 186 -3.73 39.31 6.47
N ASP A 187 -2.94 38.24 6.31
CA ASP A 187 -3.11 36.95 6.97
C ASP A 187 -4.44 36.23 6.62
N ASN A 188 -5.09 36.58 5.51
CA ASN A 188 -6.26 35.83 5.05
C ASN A 188 -5.80 34.67 4.13
N PRO A 189 -6.39 33.49 4.28
CA PRO A 189 -6.11 32.37 3.38
C PRO A 189 -6.42 32.75 1.91
N ILE A 190 -5.47 32.46 1.01
CA ILE A 190 -5.70 32.58 -0.42
C ILE A 190 -6.64 31.45 -0.84
N VAL A 191 -7.65 31.78 -1.65
CA VAL A 191 -8.62 30.80 -2.17
C VAL A 191 -8.46 30.70 -3.69
N PRO A 192 -8.35 29.47 -4.25
CA PRO A 192 -8.28 28.15 -3.61
C PRO A 192 -7.06 27.98 -2.71
N TYR A 193 -7.20 27.15 -1.66
CA TYR A 193 -6.12 27.00 -0.70
C TYR A 193 -4.84 26.44 -1.32
N THR A 194 -3.71 27.00 -0.89
CA THR A 194 -2.38 26.46 -1.16
C THR A 194 -1.78 25.98 0.17
N TYR A 195 -1.54 24.68 0.27
CA TYR A 195 -0.93 24.07 1.44
C TYR A 195 0.57 23.94 1.27
N LYS A 196 1.32 24.25 2.32
CA LYS A 196 2.78 24.19 2.35
C LYS A 196 3.25 23.32 3.52
N ALA A 197 4.01 22.27 3.21
CA ALA A 197 4.57 21.36 4.19
C ALA A 197 5.76 20.59 3.60
N ASN A 198 6.33 19.65 4.36
CA ASN A 198 7.32 18.71 3.81
C ASN A 198 6.67 17.78 2.78
N ASN A 199 7.48 17.20 1.91
CA ASN A 199 7.02 16.35 0.82
C ASN A 199 6.17 15.16 1.31
N GLN A 200 6.48 14.58 2.47
CA GLN A 200 5.71 13.47 3.03
C GLN A 200 4.29 13.89 3.37
N THR A 201 4.14 15.04 4.04
CA THR A 201 2.82 15.58 4.38
C THR A 201 1.99 15.87 3.13
N ILE A 202 2.59 16.50 2.11
CA ILE A 202 1.87 16.79 0.86
C ILE A 202 1.51 15.48 0.13
N TYR A 203 2.40 14.50 0.10
CA TYR A 203 2.12 13.18 -0.45
C TYR A 203 0.91 12.52 0.21
N GLU A 204 0.88 12.50 1.56
CA GLU A 204 -0.26 11.94 2.32
C GLU A 204 -1.57 12.67 1.98
N ILE A 205 -1.56 14.00 1.93
CA ILE A 205 -2.75 14.79 1.57
C ILE A 205 -3.25 14.43 0.17
N MET A 206 -2.35 14.39 -0.80
CA MET A 206 -2.72 14.12 -2.19
C MET A 206 -3.31 12.72 -2.37
N PHE A 207 -2.62 11.71 -1.88
CA PHE A 207 -3.02 10.33 -2.14
C PHE A 207 -4.16 9.83 -1.24
N HIS A 208 -4.47 10.53 -0.13
CA HIS A 208 -5.70 10.28 0.62
C HIS A 208 -6.92 10.93 -0.03
N ALA A 209 -6.79 12.15 -0.53
CA ALA A 209 -7.91 12.87 -1.13
C ALA A 209 -8.57 12.11 -2.30
N VAL A 210 -7.81 11.30 -3.07
CA VAL A 210 -8.34 10.54 -4.21
C VAL A 210 -9.39 9.49 -3.83
N TRP A 211 -9.46 9.11 -2.54
CA TRP A 211 -10.42 8.10 -2.09
C TRP A 211 -11.83 8.66 -1.86
N GLY A 212 -12.00 10.00 -1.80
CA GLY A 212 -13.26 10.65 -1.49
C GLY A 212 -13.67 10.50 -0.01
N LEU A 213 -14.62 11.30 0.44
CA LEU A 213 -15.01 11.37 1.84
C LEU A 213 -15.64 10.07 2.39
N ASP A 214 -16.22 9.23 1.54
CA ASP A 214 -16.80 7.94 1.95
C ASP A 214 -15.77 6.98 2.55
N SER A 215 -14.50 7.16 2.20
CA SER A 215 -13.39 6.35 2.71
C SER A 215 -12.66 7.01 3.89
N LEU A 216 -13.03 8.22 4.29
CA LEU A 216 -12.30 9.06 5.24
C LEU A 216 -12.00 8.36 6.57
N GLU A 217 -13.00 7.69 7.16
CA GLU A 217 -12.84 7.07 8.47
C GLU A 217 -11.79 5.95 8.47
N ARG A 218 -11.70 5.20 7.40
CA ARG A 218 -10.75 4.10 7.23
C ARG A 218 -9.37 4.63 6.86
N GLU A 219 -9.28 5.26 5.70
CA GLU A 219 -8.02 5.62 5.05
C GLU A 219 -7.23 6.65 5.88
N SER A 220 -7.90 7.58 6.56
CA SER A 220 -7.22 8.59 7.38
C SER A 220 -6.43 8.05 8.59
N LYS A 221 -6.54 6.76 8.88
CA LYS A 221 -5.78 6.06 9.94
C LYS A 221 -4.51 5.40 9.40
N GLU A 222 -4.34 5.36 8.09
CA GLU A 222 -3.23 4.71 7.41
C GLU A 222 -2.17 5.73 7.01
N SER A 223 -0.89 5.37 7.05
CA SER A 223 0.18 6.17 6.48
C SER A 223 0.65 5.53 5.19
N TYR A 224 0.65 6.30 4.12
CA TYR A 224 1.10 5.87 2.79
C TYR A 224 2.58 6.13 2.54
N VAL A 225 3.28 6.71 3.50
CA VAL A 225 4.72 6.99 3.38
C VAL A 225 5.52 5.76 3.81
N ILE A 226 5.78 4.86 2.85
CA ILE A 226 6.67 3.72 3.04
C ILE A 226 8.04 4.06 2.47
N VAL A 227 9.05 4.02 3.32
CA VAL A 227 10.43 4.41 3.01
C VAL A 227 11.42 3.32 3.43
N ASP A 228 12.59 3.34 2.82
CA ASP A 228 13.66 2.34 3.03
C ASP A 228 13.94 2.07 4.51
N HIS A 229 13.93 3.10 5.32
CA HIS A 229 14.21 2.98 6.75
C HIS A 229 13.17 2.11 7.49
N LEU A 230 11.89 2.12 7.08
CA LEU A 230 10.86 1.24 7.66
C LEU A 230 11.09 -0.20 7.25
N ILE A 231 11.41 -0.45 5.98
CA ILE A 231 11.77 -1.78 5.48
C ILE A 231 13.00 -2.30 6.22
N HIS A 232 14.03 -1.45 6.36
CA HIS A 232 15.25 -1.82 7.07
C HIS A 232 14.99 -2.14 8.55
N LYS A 233 14.22 -1.31 9.25
CA LYS A 233 13.89 -1.45 10.66
C LYS A 233 13.08 -2.72 10.97
N TRP A 234 12.12 -3.07 10.12
CA TRP A 234 11.15 -4.11 10.42
C TRP A 234 11.47 -5.46 9.80
N ILE A 235 12.22 -5.48 8.70
CA ILE A 235 12.54 -6.71 7.97
C ILE A 235 14.05 -6.92 7.89
N CYS A 236 14.81 -5.96 7.34
CA CYS A 236 16.20 -6.18 7.04
C CYS A 236 17.07 -6.42 8.28
N ALA A 237 16.99 -5.53 9.26
CA ALA A 237 17.81 -5.61 10.46
C ALA A 237 17.43 -6.81 11.38
N PRO A 238 16.13 -7.05 11.69
CA PRO A 238 15.75 -8.14 12.58
C PRO A 238 15.95 -9.54 11.99
N HIS A 239 15.80 -9.70 10.66
CA HIS A 239 15.78 -11.01 10.01
C HIS A 239 16.92 -11.25 9.03
N GLY A 240 17.93 -10.36 9.02
CA GLY A 240 19.11 -10.55 8.18
C GLY A 240 18.88 -10.35 6.68
N TYR A 241 17.89 -9.57 6.28
CA TYR A 241 17.67 -9.23 4.88
C TYR A 241 18.48 -8.01 4.44
N LYS A 242 18.61 -7.87 3.13
CA LYS A 242 19.08 -6.64 2.46
C LYS A 242 18.11 -6.28 1.34
N ILE A 243 17.92 -5.00 1.10
CA ILE A 243 17.26 -4.49 -0.10
C ILE A 243 18.22 -4.74 -1.27
N THR A 244 17.82 -5.58 -2.20
CA THR A 244 18.60 -5.89 -3.40
C THR A 244 18.21 -5.02 -4.59
N GLN A 245 16.97 -4.54 -4.59
CA GLN A 245 16.44 -3.61 -5.58
C GLN A 245 15.39 -2.72 -4.94
N SER A 246 15.38 -1.44 -5.31
CA SER A 246 14.29 -0.49 -5.05
C SER A 246 13.93 0.18 -6.38
N GLN A 247 12.64 0.25 -6.69
CA GLN A 247 12.14 0.84 -7.92
C GLN A 247 10.89 1.66 -7.65
N ASN A 248 10.86 2.87 -8.17
CA ASN A 248 9.70 3.73 -8.17
C ASN A 248 8.76 3.39 -9.33
N GLU A 249 7.47 3.37 -9.05
CA GLU A 249 6.40 3.19 -10.03
C GLU A 249 5.51 4.44 -10.06
N PHE A 250 5.28 4.97 -11.26
CA PHE A 250 4.36 6.07 -11.52
C PHE A 250 3.15 5.50 -12.24
N ASP A 251 1.99 5.51 -11.59
CA ASP A 251 0.75 5.04 -12.16
C ASP A 251 -0.09 6.24 -12.59
N GLU A 252 -0.01 6.56 -13.88
CA GLU A 252 -0.69 7.71 -14.49
C GLU A 252 -2.23 7.61 -14.39
N THR A 253 -2.78 6.45 -14.05
CA THR A 253 -4.23 6.31 -13.82
C THR A 253 -4.71 7.12 -12.62
N TYR A 254 -3.82 7.51 -11.71
CA TYR A 254 -4.15 8.41 -10.60
C TYR A 254 -4.26 9.89 -11.01
N LEU A 255 -3.64 10.30 -12.13
CA LEU A 255 -3.59 11.72 -12.51
C LEU A 255 -4.97 12.38 -12.62
N PRO A 256 -5.97 11.81 -13.31
CA PRO A 256 -7.29 12.43 -13.38
C PRO A 256 -7.98 12.54 -12.01
N HIS A 257 -7.72 11.61 -11.10
CA HIS A 257 -8.25 11.65 -9.75
C HIS A 257 -7.59 12.74 -8.91
N LEU A 258 -6.29 12.90 -9.03
CA LEU A 258 -5.53 13.96 -8.35
C LEU A 258 -5.91 15.33 -8.88
N GLN A 259 -6.10 15.49 -10.20
CA GLN A 259 -6.50 16.75 -10.84
C GLN A 259 -7.90 17.23 -10.42
N LYS A 260 -8.76 16.32 -9.95
CA LYS A 260 -10.05 16.71 -9.33
C LYS A 260 -9.83 17.61 -8.10
N TYR A 261 -8.75 17.38 -7.34
CA TYR A 261 -8.49 18.04 -6.06
C TYR A 261 -7.36 19.07 -6.13
N PHE A 262 -6.40 18.89 -7.04
CA PHE A 262 -5.16 19.68 -7.05
C PHE A 262 -4.79 20.17 -8.45
N LYS A 263 -4.20 21.38 -8.52
CA LYS A 263 -3.64 21.91 -9.77
C LYS A 263 -2.27 21.27 -10.02
N ILE A 264 -2.26 20.20 -10.77
CA ILE A 264 -1.07 19.48 -11.20
C ILE A 264 -1.16 19.07 -12.67
N ASP A 265 -0.03 19.12 -13.38
CA ASP A 265 0.06 18.66 -14.78
C ASP A 265 0.54 17.22 -14.90
N ASN A 266 1.23 16.73 -13.88
CA ASN A 266 1.74 15.36 -13.80
C ASN A 266 1.76 14.89 -12.34
N ILE A 267 1.97 13.59 -12.14
CA ILE A 267 2.14 13.02 -10.80
C ILE A 267 3.54 13.36 -10.30
N PRO A 268 3.68 14.17 -9.23
CA PRO A 268 4.99 14.72 -8.82
C PRO A 268 5.86 13.70 -8.10
N TRP A 269 5.29 12.59 -7.61
CA TRP A 269 5.99 11.54 -6.87
C TRP A 269 5.53 10.16 -7.31
N PRO A 270 6.35 9.11 -7.07
CA PRO A 270 5.94 7.73 -7.31
C PRO A 270 4.64 7.40 -6.56
N THR A 271 3.72 6.74 -7.24
CA THR A 271 2.48 6.23 -6.62
C THR A 271 2.75 5.00 -5.78
N LYS A 272 3.75 4.22 -6.21
CA LYS A 272 4.21 3.02 -5.52
C LYS A 272 5.73 2.94 -5.53
N VAL A 273 6.26 2.23 -4.54
CA VAL A 273 7.64 1.78 -4.49
C VAL A 273 7.67 0.26 -4.40
N ILE A 274 8.60 -0.36 -5.13
CA ILE A 274 8.79 -1.80 -5.14
C ILE A 274 10.15 -2.10 -4.52
N TYR A 275 10.15 -2.89 -3.44
CA TYR A 275 11.36 -3.37 -2.78
C TYR A 275 11.52 -4.87 -3.01
N GLU A 276 12.69 -5.30 -3.40
CA GLU A 276 13.09 -6.70 -3.42
C GLU A 276 14.10 -6.95 -2.29
N LEU A 277 13.82 -7.96 -1.47
CA LEU A 277 14.60 -8.28 -0.30
C LEU A 277 15.08 -9.72 -0.38
N LYS A 278 16.38 -9.93 -0.09
CA LYS A 278 16.97 -11.27 0.04
C LYS A 278 17.74 -11.38 1.34
N LYS A 279 17.83 -12.58 1.89
CA LYS A 279 18.71 -12.85 3.04
C LYS A 279 20.15 -12.49 2.69
N LYS A 280 20.87 -11.97 3.67
CA LYS A 280 22.32 -11.76 3.54
C LYS A 280 22.99 -13.15 3.53
N SER A 281 23.76 -13.43 2.51
CA SER A 281 24.66 -14.58 2.46
C SER A 281 25.78 -14.44 3.49
#